data_3e2751f32608cb4074835657241ede54
#
_entry.id   3e2751f32608cb4074835657241ede54
#
_cell.length_a   1.000
_cell.length_b   1.000
_cell.length_c   1.000
_cell.angle_alpha   90.00
_cell.angle_beta   90.00
_cell.angle_gamma   90.00
#
_symmetry.space_group_name_H-M   'P 1'
#
loop_
_entity.id
_entity.type
_entity.pdbx_description
1 polymer ?
#
loop_
_entity_poly.entity_id
_entity_poly.type
_entity_poly.pdbx_seq_one_letter_code
_entity_poly.pdbx_strand_id
1 'polypeptide(L)'
;MLQLGDALEESESPIVRDACLQRFEFSYELLWKTLKVFLEDIHGVRAVSPRQVFKEAFALSIIDEELTFVEMIESRNTLSHTYNEEQATKIYEKCADYLEAMKNVLAQLNKQS
;
A
#
# COMPACT_ATOMS: atom_id res chain seq x y z
N MET A 1 19.55 -7.06 13.70
CA MET A 1 18.57 -6.30 12.90
C MET A 1 17.17 -6.79 13.20
N LEU A 2 16.25 -5.87 13.42
CA LEU A 2 14.88 -6.24 13.67
C LEU A 2 14.19 -6.74 12.40
N GLN A 3 13.58 -7.91 12.50
CA GLN A 3 12.71 -8.41 11.46
C GLN A 3 11.32 -7.83 11.67
N LEU A 4 10.44 -7.95 10.69
CA LEU A 4 9.11 -7.40 10.81
C LEU A 4 8.36 -7.98 12.02
N GLY A 5 8.50 -9.27 12.29
CA GLY A 5 7.87 -9.90 13.46
C GLY A 5 8.37 -9.31 14.76
N ASP A 6 9.68 -9.10 14.85
CA ASP A 6 10.29 -8.50 16.04
C ASP A 6 9.83 -7.05 16.20
N ALA A 7 9.71 -6.31 15.10
CA ALA A 7 9.21 -4.96 15.12
C ALA A 7 7.77 -4.88 15.64
N LEU A 8 6.94 -5.84 15.27
CA LEU A 8 5.56 -5.91 15.75
C LEU A 8 5.49 -6.25 17.24
N GLU A 9 6.40 -7.09 17.72
CA GLU A 9 6.48 -7.41 19.14
C GLU A 9 6.95 -6.21 19.96
N GLU A 10 7.80 -5.38 19.38
CA GLU A 10 8.30 -4.18 20.00
C GLU A 10 7.50 -2.94 19.58
N SER A 11 6.22 -3.13 19.33
CA SER A 11 5.34 -2.11 18.78
C SER A 11 5.19 -0.85 19.64
N GLU A 12 5.66 -0.89 20.89
CA GLU A 12 5.67 0.27 21.77
C GLU A 12 6.72 1.30 21.36
N SER A 13 7.70 0.93 20.53
CA SER A 13 8.75 1.85 20.11
C SER A 13 8.24 2.79 19.01
N PRO A 14 8.17 4.10 19.27
CA PRO A 14 7.77 5.06 18.22
C PRO A 14 8.69 5.04 17.01
N ILE A 15 9.98 4.76 17.23
CA ILE A 15 10.95 4.72 16.14
C ILE A 15 10.64 3.56 15.19
N VAL A 16 10.34 2.39 15.72
CA VAL A 16 10.00 1.22 14.91
C VAL A 16 8.70 1.46 14.17
N ARG A 17 7.70 1.99 14.87
CA ARG A 17 6.40 2.31 14.27
C ARG A 17 6.57 3.28 13.11
N ASP A 18 7.29 4.38 13.32
CA ASP A 18 7.46 5.42 12.31
C ASP A 18 8.23 4.89 11.09
N ALA A 19 9.22 4.02 11.31
CA ALA A 19 9.93 3.37 10.21
C ALA A 19 9.01 2.49 9.37
N CYS A 20 8.10 1.76 10.01
CA CYS A 20 7.12 0.93 9.30
C CYS A 20 6.13 1.78 8.51
N LEU A 21 5.67 2.89 9.09
CA LEU A 21 4.76 3.79 8.40
C LEU A 21 5.42 4.42 7.18
N GLN A 22 6.68 4.82 7.30
CA GLN A 22 7.43 5.38 6.19
C GLN A 22 7.61 4.35 5.08
N ARG A 23 7.89 3.11 5.43
CA ARG A 23 8.01 2.02 4.46
C ARG A 23 6.69 1.78 3.74
N PHE A 24 5.57 1.83 4.45
CA PHE A 24 4.26 1.72 3.83
C PHE A 24 4.04 2.84 2.83
N GLU A 25 4.29 4.09 3.22
CA GLU A 25 4.08 5.23 2.34
C GLU A 25 4.93 5.13 1.06
N PHE A 26 6.20 4.77 1.22
CA PHE A 26 7.11 4.62 0.10
C PHE A 26 6.66 3.50 -0.84
N SER A 27 6.30 2.35 -0.28
CA SER A 27 5.86 1.20 -1.07
C SER A 27 4.56 1.49 -1.81
N TYR A 28 3.64 2.17 -1.14
CA TYR A 28 2.36 2.58 -1.73
C TYR A 28 2.58 3.50 -2.94
N GLU A 29 3.41 4.52 -2.78
CA GLU A 29 3.69 5.45 -3.88
C GLU A 29 4.30 4.73 -5.08
N LEU A 30 5.24 3.85 -4.83
CA LEU A 30 5.87 3.08 -5.90
C LEU A 30 4.86 2.17 -6.58
N LEU A 31 4.01 1.50 -5.82
CA LEU A 31 3.05 0.55 -6.36
C LEU A 31 2.03 1.22 -7.28
N TRP A 32 1.35 2.26 -6.80
CA TRP A 32 0.28 2.83 -7.62
C TRP A 32 0.83 3.50 -8.88
N LYS A 33 2.04 4.06 -8.81
CA LYS A 33 2.69 4.63 -9.99
C LYS A 33 3.10 3.55 -10.98
N THR A 34 3.59 2.43 -10.50
CA THR A 34 3.92 1.28 -11.33
C THR A 34 2.68 0.72 -12.00
N LEU A 35 1.59 0.57 -11.25
CA LEU A 35 0.31 0.11 -11.80
C LEU A 35 -0.21 1.08 -12.85
N LYS A 36 -0.09 2.37 -12.62
CA LYS A 36 -0.53 3.38 -13.58
C LYS A 36 0.16 3.18 -14.93
N VAL A 37 1.47 3.01 -14.92
CA VAL A 37 2.26 2.79 -16.14
C VAL A 37 1.85 1.46 -16.80
N PHE A 38 1.71 0.42 -16.01
CA PHE A 38 1.31 -0.90 -16.50
C PHE A 38 -0.07 -0.86 -17.18
N LEU A 39 -1.04 -0.20 -16.56
CA LEU A 39 -2.38 -0.08 -17.13
C LEU A 39 -2.35 0.66 -18.47
N GLU A 40 -1.57 1.69 -18.56
CA GLU A 40 -1.45 2.46 -19.80
C GLU A 40 -0.73 1.67 -20.89
N ASP A 41 0.42 1.07 -20.57
CA ASP A 41 1.27 0.40 -21.55
C ASP A 41 0.70 -0.93 -22.01
N ILE A 42 0.13 -1.72 -21.13
CA ILE A 42 -0.31 -3.06 -21.46
C ILE A 42 -1.79 -3.11 -21.82
N HIS A 43 -2.61 -2.35 -21.12
CA HIS A 43 -4.06 -2.39 -21.28
C HIS A 43 -4.66 -1.16 -21.98
N GLY A 44 -3.84 -0.14 -22.23
CA GLY A 44 -4.32 1.08 -22.87
C GLY A 44 -5.29 1.88 -21.98
N VAL A 45 -5.24 1.67 -20.69
CA VAL A 45 -6.13 2.33 -19.73
C VAL A 45 -5.39 3.50 -19.10
N ARG A 46 -5.97 4.69 -19.20
CA ARG A 46 -5.39 5.89 -18.62
C ARG A 46 -6.08 6.23 -17.30
N ALA A 47 -5.38 6.02 -16.21
CA ALA A 47 -5.83 6.38 -14.87
C ALA A 47 -4.89 7.41 -14.29
N VAL A 48 -5.42 8.44 -13.61
CA VAL A 48 -4.60 9.60 -13.18
C VAL A 48 -4.51 9.75 -11.67
N SER A 49 -5.21 8.93 -10.91
CA SER A 49 -5.18 8.99 -9.44
C SER A 49 -5.08 7.59 -8.86
N PRO A 50 -4.59 7.46 -7.61
CA PRO A 50 -4.54 6.15 -6.99
C PRO A 50 -5.88 5.43 -6.98
N ARG A 51 -6.96 6.15 -6.69
CA ARG A 51 -8.31 5.54 -6.66
C ARG A 51 -8.69 4.97 -8.02
N GLN A 52 -8.46 5.73 -9.08
CA GLN A 52 -8.74 5.23 -10.44
C GLN A 52 -7.85 4.06 -10.80
N VAL A 53 -6.57 4.12 -10.45
CA VAL A 53 -5.61 3.06 -10.74
C VAL A 53 -6.06 1.75 -10.08
N PHE A 54 -6.40 1.78 -8.79
CA PHE A 54 -6.82 0.57 -8.09
C PHE A 54 -8.16 0.06 -8.59
N LYS A 55 -9.07 0.95 -8.93
CA LYS A 55 -10.37 0.57 -9.50
C LYS A 55 -10.20 -0.17 -10.83
N GLU A 56 -9.39 0.37 -11.71
CA GLU A 56 -9.13 -0.27 -13.01
C GLU A 56 -8.37 -1.58 -12.85
N ALA A 57 -7.41 -1.64 -11.93
CA ALA A 57 -6.67 -2.85 -11.65
C ALA A 57 -7.59 -3.95 -11.11
N PHE A 58 -8.55 -3.59 -10.28
CA PHE A 58 -9.54 -4.53 -9.78
C PHE A 58 -10.44 -5.05 -10.93
N ALA A 59 -10.89 -4.15 -11.79
CA ALA A 59 -11.73 -4.51 -12.94
C ALA A 59 -11.01 -5.48 -13.89
N LEU A 60 -9.69 -5.40 -13.99
CA LEU A 60 -8.86 -6.27 -14.83
C LEU A 60 -8.35 -7.50 -14.07
N SER A 61 -8.80 -7.71 -12.86
CA SER A 61 -8.40 -8.84 -12.00
C SER A 61 -6.90 -8.84 -11.65
N ILE A 62 -6.25 -7.71 -11.75
CA ILE A 62 -4.86 -7.54 -11.30
C ILE A 62 -4.83 -7.55 -9.78
N ILE A 63 -5.81 -6.93 -9.14
CA ILE A 63 -6.04 -7.05 -7.70
C ILE A 63 -7.36 -7.78 -7.50
N ASP A 64 -7.41 -8.66 -6.50
CA ASP A 64 -8.58 -9.50 -6.24
C ASP A 64 -9.46 -8.98 -5.12
N GLU A 65 -9.04 -7.94 -4.43
CA GLU A 65 -9.80 -7.34 -3.36
C GLU A 65 -9.59 -5.82 -3.35
N GLU A 66 -10.68 -5.08 -3.59
CA GLU A 66 -10.59 -3.62 -3.68
C GLU A 66 -10.54 -2.92 -2.33
N LEU A 67 -11.22 -3.48 -1.32
CA LEU A 67 -11.38 -2.80 -0.04
C LEU A 67 -10.07 -2.46 0.64
N THR A 68 -9.12 -3.38 0.65
CA THR A 68 -7.80 -3.16 1.25
C THR A 68 -7.10 -1.97 0.61
N PHE A 69 -7.20 -1.82 -0.70
CA PHE A 69 -6.55 -0.73 -1.41
C PHE A 69 -7.24 0.61 -1.19
N VAL A 70 -8.57 0.60 -1.02
CA VAL A 70 -9.31 1.80 -0.61
C VAL A 70 -8.86 2.23 0.79
N GLU A 71 -8.70 1.28 1.70
CA GLU A 71 -8.19 1.57 3.05
C GLU A 71 -6.78 2.14 3.01
N MET A 72 -5.92 1.63 2.12
CA MET A 72 -4.57 2.16 1.95
C MET A 72 -4.60 3.63 1.53
N ILE A 73 -5.50 4.00 0.61
CA ILE A 73 -5.65 5.39 0.20
C ILE A 73 -5.99 6.26 1.39
N GLU A 74 -6.93 5.84 2.21
CA GLU A 74 -7.35 6.58 3.40
C GLU A 74 -6.22 6.69 4.42
N SER A 75 -5.51 5.59 4.66
CA SER A 75 -4.37 5.58 5.58
C SER A 75 -3.26 6.50 5.10
N ARG A 76 -2.95 6.45 3.82
CA ARG A 76 -1.93 7.31 3.22
C ARG A 76 -2.33 8.78 3.35
N ASN A 77 -3.60 9.09 3.11
CA ASN A 77 -4.08 10.46 3.24
C ASN A 77 -3.99 10.94 4.70
N THR A 78 -4.33 10.09 5.65
CA THR A 78 -4.18 10.42 7.07
C THR A 78 -2.73 10.74 7.42
N LEU A 79 -1.78 9.94 6.92
CA LEU A 79 -0.36 10.15 7.19
C LEU A 79 0.20 11.40 6.51
N SER A 80 -0.46 11.89 5.45
CA SER A 80 -0.05 13.11 4.75
C SER A 80 -0.44 14.39 5.49
N HIS A 81 -1.34 14.28 6.45
CA HIS A 81 -1.80 15.41 7.25
C HIS A 81 -1.32 15.24 8.67
N THR A 82 -1.68 16.20 9.55
CA THR A 82 -1.38 16.05 10.96
C THR A 82 -2.17 14.88 11.53
N TYR A 83 -1.48 13.91 12.09
CA TYR A 83 -2.11 12.73 12.68
C TYR A 83 -1.67 12.59 14.13
N ASN A 84 -2.52 11.93 14.93
CA ASN A 84 -2.22 11.68 16.35
C ASN A 84 -1.69 10.25 16.53
N GLU A 85 -1.28 9.94 17.77
CA GLU A 85 -0.72 8.64 18.11
C GLU A 85 -1.69 7.48 17.86
N GLU A 86 -2.97 7.71 18.15
CA GLU A 86 -3.98 6.69 17.95
C GLU A 86 -4.12 6.33 16.46
N GLN A 87 -4.15 7.34 15.59
CA GLN A 87 -4.22 7.11 14.15
C GLN A 87 -2.98 6.38 13.64
N ALA A 88 -1.81 6.80 14.09
CA ALA A 88 -0.55 6.16 13.70
C ALA A 88 -0.53 4.70 14.13
N THR A 89 -0.98 4.39 15.33
CA THR A 89 -1.02 3.03 15.85
C THR A 89 -1.98 2.15 15.04
N LYS A 90 -3.15 2.67 14.69
CA LYS A 90 -4.12 1.92 13.89
C LYS A 90 -3.57 1.58 12.51
N ILE A 91 -2.91 2.53 11.87
CA ILE A 91 -2.32 2.30 10.55
C ILE A 91 -1.17 1.32 10.67
N TYR A 92 -0.34 1.46 11.69
CA TYR A 92 0.77 0.56 11.94
C TYR A 92 0.29 -0.90 12.10
N GLU A 93 -0.80 -1.11 12.80
CA GLU A 93 -1.37 -2.44 12.99
C GLU A 93 -1.78 -3.08 11.66
N LYS A 94 -2.08 -2.28 10.66
CA LYS A 94 -2.48 -2.77 9.33
C LYS A 94 -1.32 -2.86 8.35
N CYS A 95 -0.15 -2.35 8.71
CA CYS A 95 0.98 -2.27 7.77
C CYS A 95 1.40 -3.63 7.23
N ALA A 96 1.43 -4.67 8.06
CA ALA A 96 1.82 -6.00 7.60
C ALA A 96 0.86 -6.51 6.53
N ASP A 97 -0.45 -6.32 6.73
CA ASP A 97 -1.46 -6.72 5.75
C ASP A 97 -1.35 -5.90 4.47
N TYR A 98 -1.10 -4.61 4.59
CA TYR A 98 -0.93 -3.75 3.43
C TYR A 98 0.28 -4.16 2.59
N LEU A 99 1.41 -4.42 3.25
CA LEU A 99 2.63 -4.84 2.56
C LEU A 99 2.45 -6.19 1.87
N GLU A 100 1.74 -7.11 2.50
CA GLU A 100 1.44 -8.40 1.89
C GLU A 100 0.54 -8.24 0.66
N ALA A 101 -0.49 -7.41 0.74
CA ALA A 101 -1.38 -7.15 -0.38
C ALA A 101 -0.62 -6.53 -1.55
N MET A 102 0.27 -5.58 -1.28
CA MET A 102 1.08 -4.95 -2.32
C MET A 102 2.05 -5.94 -2.97
N LYS A 103 2.62 -6.83 -2.18
CA LYS A 103 3.50 -7.88 -2.68
C LYS A 103 2.76 -8.81 -3.64
N ASN A 104 1.53 -9.17 -3.30
CA ASN A 104 0.70 -10.03 -4.16
C ASN A 104 0.40 -9.37 -5.50
N VAL A 105 0.17 -8.07 -5.50
CA VAL A 105 -0.05 -7.32 -6.74
C VAL A 105 1.19 -7.35 -7.62
N LEU A 106 2.37 -7.14 -7.04
CA LEU A 106 3.62 -7.20 -7.81
C LEU A 106 3.82 -8.57 -8.44
N ALA A 107 3.46 -9.65 -7.73
CA ALA A 107 3.53 -10.99 -8.27
C ALA A 107 2.60 -11.16 -9.47
N GLN A 108 1.39 -10.57 -9.41
CA GLN A 108 0.44 -10.61 -10.53
C GLN A 108 0.97 -9.85 -11.75
N LEU A 109 1.60 -8.71 -11.53
CA LEU A 109 2.19 -7.94 -12.63
C LEU A 109 3.27 -8.74 -13.35
N ASN A 110 4.09 -9.47 -12.61
CA ASN A 110 5.12 -10.31 -13.21
C ASN A 110 4.54 -11.42 -14.07
N LYS A 111 3.36 -11.94 -13.70
CA LYS A 111 2.70 -12.99 -14.49
C LYS A 111 2.11 -12.46 -15.78
N GLN A 112 1.71 -11.19 -15.82
CA GLN A 112 1.05 -10.58 -16.98
C GLN A 112 2.02 -9.87 -17.92
N SER A 113 3.23 -9.65 -17.49
CA SER A 113 4.20 -8.94 -18.33
C SER A 113 5.03 -9.84 -19.24
#